data_e3c846f3d569e75b3309f4b78da612e9
#
_entry.id   e3c846f3d569e75b3309f4b78da612e9
#
_cell.length_a   1.000
_cell.length_b   1.000
_cell.length_c   1.000
_cell.angle_alpha   90.00
_cell.angle_beta   90.00
_cell.angle_gamma   90.00
#
_symmetry.space_group_name_H-M   'P 1'
#
loop_
_entity.id
_entity.type
_entity.pdbx_description
1 polymer ?
#
loop_
_entity_poly.entity_id
_entity_poly.type
_entity_poly.pdbx_seq_one_letter_code
_entity_poly.pdbx_strand_id
1 'polypeptide(L)'
;VAQRILEKYGHTIGLPSDLYIYDRDKDRMEVFMQSLREDGIDIDEYLSIADSKELKNRERNLQSYMDIFSKIKRELLTEFEVSELYPDNNIWKIYQDYQASLLNSGGIDYDDILVYAHRILLTHDWIAKIYRSKYKHVCVDEAQDLNKAQYEFIKVLCGDVIKSILMVGDPNQMIYGFNGSSKDYFCEDFINDFFPNQFELKENYRSAKAIIRAANKLRPGSQAEIDYALEGGVRISEFASEEDEADTVVATIKHLLELKVHDEIEGDISLNNMVVIGRNRFVFGKLEKCLKENLIPYSLRKGERAL
;
A
#
# COMPACT_ATOMS: atom_id res chain seq x y z
N VAL A 1 14.17 5.44 7.09
CA VAL A 1 15.61 5.25 6.89
C VAL A 1 16.02 5.75 5.52
N ALA A 2 15.37 5.30 4.44
CA ALA A 2 15.68 5.67 3.06
C ALA A 2 15.70 7.20 2.86
N GLN A 3 14.65 7.91 3.28
CA GLN A 3 14.57 9.36 3.18
C GLN A 3 15.78 10.05 3.86
N ARG A 4 16.18 9.62 5.06
CA ARG A 4 17.35 10.17 5.75
C ARG A 4 18.68 9.89 5.02
N ILE A 5 18.75 8.80 4.26
CA ILE A 5 19.92 8.52 3.40
C ILE A 5 19.97 9.54 2.28
N LEU A 6 18.83 9.81 1.63
CA LEU A 6 18.74 10.79 0.56
C LEU A 6 19.08 12.21 1.04
N GLU A 7 18.45 12.68 2.09
CA GLU A 7 18.69 14.01 2.66
C GLU A 7 20.16 14.25 2.96
N LYS A 8 20.87 13.21 3.42
CA LYS A 8 22.28 13.34 3.82
C LYS A 8 23.26 13.06 2.70
N TYR A 9 22.97 12.13 1.82
CA TYR A 9 23.91 11.59 0.85
C TYR A 9 23.42 11.63 -0.61
N GLY A 10 22.25 12.21 -0.89
CA GLY A 10 21.72 12.30 -2.25
C GLY A 10 22.68 12.99 -3.23
N HIS A 11 23.44 13.98 -2.74
CA HIS A 11 24.47 14.66 -3.52
C HIS A 11 25.54 13.73 -4.10
N THR A 12 25.78 12.58 -3.48
CA THR A 12 26.79 11.60 -3.97
C THR A 12 26.40 10.91 -5.26
N ILE A 13 25.10 10.94 -5.60
CA ILE A 13 24.57 10.42 -6.86
C ILE A 13 24.00 11.53 -7.74
N GLY A 14 24.35 12.80 -7.45
CA GLY A 14 23.98 13.96 -8.26
C GLY A 14 22.59 14.53 -7.96
N LEU A 15 21.93 14.14 -6.87
CA LEU A 15 20.64 14.72 -6.48
C LEU A 15 20.84 16.11 -5.85
N PRO A 16 19.93 17.08 -6.09
CA PRO A 16 19.96 18.36 -5.42
C PRO A 16 19.73 18.23 -3.91
N SER A 17 20.17 19.24 -3.14
CA SER A 17 20.07 19.25 -1.67
C SER A 17 18.63 19.42 -1.18
N ASP A 18 17.83 20.18 -1.92
CA ASP A 18 16.47 20.56 -1.55
C ASP A 18 15.46 19.86 -2.47
N LEU A 19 15.30 18.55 -2.28
CA LEU A 19 14.37 17.74 -3.05
C LEU A 19 12.94 17.92 -2.57
N TYR A 20 12.05 18.32 -3.49
CA TYR A 20 10.60 18.25 -3.27
C TYR A 20 10.11 16.82 -3.51
N ILE A 21 9.19 16.34 -2.66
CA ILE A 21 8.55 15.03 -2.86
C ILE A 21 7.16 15.26 -3.46
N TYR A 22 6.97 14.81 -4.69
CA TYR A 22 5.69 14.82 -5.37
C TYR A 22 4.82 13.69 -4.84
N ASP A 23 4.01 13.97 -3.81
CA ASP A 23 3.17 13.01 -3.09
C ASP A 23 1.78 12.80 -3.74
N ARG A 24 1.37 13.71 -4.63
CA ARG A 24 0.06 13.63 -5.29
C ARG A 24 0.20 13.17 -6.72
N ASP A 25 -0.63 12.21 -7.11
CA ASP A 25 -0.69 11.74 -8.50
C ASP A 25 -0.91 12.88 -9.50
N LYS A 26 -1.71 13.89 -9.12
CA LYS A 26 -1.98 15.05 -9.98
C LYS A 26 -0.71 15.83 -10.30
N ASP A 27 0.11 16.11 -9.28
CA ASP A 27 1.34 16.90 -9.47
C ASP A 27 2.36 16.09 -10.31
N ARG A 28 2.44 14.78 -10.11
CA ARG A 28 3.25 13.85 -10.92
C ARG A 28 2.79 13.82 -12.37
N MET A 29 1.48 13.79 -12.62
CA MET A 29 0.90 13.84 -13.96
C MET A 29 1.20 15.16 -14.67
N GLU A 30 1.20 16.29 -13.95
CA GLU A 30 1.57 17.60 -14.52
C GLU A 30 3.03 17.61 -14.99
N VAL A 31 3.96 17.07 -14.18
CA VAL A 31 5.37 16.91 -14.57
C VAL A 31 5.51 15.97 -15.77
N PHE A 32 4.77 14.87 -15.79
CA PHE A 32 4.78 13.93 -16.92
C PHE A 32 4.25 14.58 -18.21
N MET A 33 3.17 15.34 -18.15
CA MET A 33 2.67 16.08 -19.30
C MET A 33 3.69 17.10 -19.81
N GLN A 34 4.46 17.72 -18.93
CA GLN A 34 5.53 18.62 -19.34
C GLN A 34 6.66 17.87 -20.05
N SER A 35 7.07 16.67 -19.59
CA SER A 35 8.08 15.87 -20.28
C SER A 35 7.65 15.50 -21.70
N LEU A 36 6.38 15.17 -21.91
CA LEU A 36 5.83 14.85 -23.22
C LEU A 36 5.86 16.08 -24.16
N ARG A 37 5.64 17.31 -23.65
CA ARG A 37 5.79 18.55 -24.44
C ARG A 37 7.23 18.78 -24.88
N GLU A 38 8.18 18.54 -23.98
CA GLU A 38 9.61 18.69 -24.28
C GLU A 38 10.05 17.69 -25.38
N ASP A 39 9.41 16.54 -25.47
CA ASP A 39 9.60 15.57 -26.55
C ASP A 39 8.84 15.90 -27.86
N GLY A 40 8.16 17.06 -27.90
CA GLY A 40 7.46 17.55 -29.09
C GLY A 40 6.09 16.91 -29.32
N ILE A 41 5.50 16.25 -28.34
CA ILE A 41 4.12 15.76 -28.39
C ILE A 41 3.17 16.95 -28.18
N ASP A 42 2.22 17.15 -29.09
CA ASP A 42 1.22 18.20 -28.99
C ASP A 42 0.20 17.86 -27.89
N ILE A 43 0.54 18.27 -26.66
CA ILE A 43 -0.32 18.09 -25.50
C ILE A 43 -1.43 19.13 -25.45
N ASP A 44 -1.26 20.28 -26.07
CA ASP A 44 -2.25 21.35 -25.99
C ASP A 44 -3.54 20.96 -26.74
N GLU A 45 -3.44 20.23 -27.86
CA GLU A 45 -4.59 19.58 -28.49
C GLU A 45 -5.21 18.53 -27.55
N TYR A 46 -4.38 17.70 -26.92
CA TYR A 46 -4.81 16.69 -25.96
C TYR A 46 -5.45 17.28 -24.68
N LEU A 47 -5.00 18.46 -24.23
CA LEU A 47 -5.57 19.19 -23.09
C LEU A 47 -6.85 19.94 -23.44
N SER A 48 -7.04 20.32 -24.69
CA SER A 48 -8.22 21.07 -25.19
C SER A 48 -9.47 20.20 -25.35
N ILE A 49 -9.39 18.89 -25.11
CA ILE A 49 -10.52 17.97 -25.19
C ILE A 49 -11.63 18.41 -24.24
N ALA A 50 -12.79 18.78 -24.78
CA ALA A 50 -13.95 19.22 -24.02
C ALA A 50 -14.97 18.08 -23.75
N ASP A 51 -14.91 16.98 -24.51
CA ASP A 51 -15.82 15.84 -24.32
C ASP A 51 -15.50 15.08 -23.04
N SER A 52 -16.52 14.86 -22.20
CA SER A 52 -16.38 14.25 -20.90
C SER A 52 -15.91 12.77 -20.94
N LYS A 53 -16.21 12.07 -22.03
CA LYS A 53 -15.79 10.67 -22.22
C LYS A 53 -14.31 10.60 -22.64
N GLU A 54 -13.90 11.50 -23.51
CA GLU A 54 -12.50 11.61 -23.94
C GLU A 54 -11.61 12.08 -22.79
N LEU A 55 -12.08 13.04 -21.97
CA LEU A 55 -11.37 13.46 -20.74
C LEU A 55 -11.11 12.27 -19.80
N LYS A 56 -12.12 11.44 -19.55
CA LYS A 56 -11.95 10.24 -18.72
C LYS A 56 -10.99 9.23 -19.33
N ASN A 57 -10.99 9.07 -20.65
CA ASN A 57 -10.03 8.20 -21.34
C ASN A 57 -8.60 8.73 -21.20
N ARG A 58 -8.41 10.04 -21.33
CA ARG A 58 -7.12 10.70 -21.14
C ARG A 58 -6.58 10.49 -19.73
N GLU A 59 -7.40 10.78 -18.71
CA GLU A 59 -7.01 10.56 -17.32
C GLU A 59 -6.64 9.11 -17.05
N ARG A 60 -7.38 8.17 -17.63
CA ARG A 60 -7.08 6.73 -17.51
C ARG A 60 -5.75 6.37 -18.19
N ASN A 61 -5.46 6.94 -19.35
CA ASN A 61 -4.20 6.70 -20.04
C ASN A 61 -3.02 7.26 -19.26
N LEU A 62 -3.11 8.50 -18.76
CA LEU A 62 -2.07 9.10 -17.91
C LEU A 62 -1.86 8.27 -16.64
N GLN A 63 -2.93 7.84 -15.99
CA GLN A 63 -2.84 6.98 -14.81
C GLN A 63 -2.14 5.66 -15.12
N SER A 64 -2.40 5.07 -16.29
CA SER A 64 -1.74 3.84 -16.72
C SER A 64 -0.21 4.01 -16.84
N TYR A 65 0.27 5.15 -17.35
CA TYR A 65 1.71 5.45 -17.36
C TYR A 65 2.27 5.61 -15.95
N MET A 66 1.55 6.31 -15.06
CA MET A 66 1.98 6.45 -13.66
C MET A 66 2.09 5.10 -12.95
N ASP A 67 1.12 4.21 -13.21
CA ASP A 67 1.13 2.85 -12.65
C ASP A 67 2.32 2.03 -13.19
N ILE A 68 2.64 2.16 -14.48
CA ILE A 68 3.81 1.52 -15.10
C ILE A 68 5.11 2.08 -14.51
N PHE A 69 5.24 3.40 -14.35
CA PHE A 69 6.44 4.01 -13.76
C PHE A 69 6.64 3.59 -12.31
N SER A 70 5.56 3.53 -11.54
CA SER A 70 5.60 3.00 -10.18
C SER A 70 6.00 1.52 -10.16
N LYS A 71 5.51 0.72 -11.10
CA LYS A 71 5.91 -0.69 -11.25
C LYS A 71 7.41 -0.83 -11.55
N ILE A 72 7.93 -0.06 -12.51
CA ILE A 72 9.37 -0.06 -12.84
C ILE A 72 10.21 0.17 -11.58
N LYS A 73 9.83 1.16 -10.76
CA LYS A 73 10.54 1.51 -9.53
C LYS A 73 10.41 0.46 -8.43
N ARG A 74 9.21 0.00 -8.17
CA ARG A 74 8.89 -0.95 -7.09
C ARG A 74 9.46 -2.34 -7.34
N GLU A 75 9.50 -2.74 -8.62
CA GLU A 75 10.08 -4.01 -9.03
C GLU A 75 11.54 -3.90 -9.46
N LEU A 76 12.15 -2.69 -9.39
CA LEU A 76 13.53 -2.40 -9.82
C LEU A 76 13.81 -2.95 -11.22
N LEU A 77 12.88 -2.73 -12.16
CA LEU A 77 12.97 -3.26 -13.50
C LEU A 77 14.10 -2.58 -14.28
N THR A 78 14.86 -3.39 -15.01
CA THR A 78 15.88 -2.95 -15.95
C THR A 78 15.25 -2.57 -17.30
N GLU A 79 16.00 -1.85 -18.15
CA GLU A 79 15.59 -1.53 -19.52
C GLU A 79 15.17 -2.78 -20.31
N PHE A 80 15.94 -3.86 -20.16
CA PHE A 80 15.66 -5.12 -20.84
C PHE A 80 14.31 -5.70 -20.40
N GLU A 81 14.05 -5.79 -19.10
CA GLU A 81 12.79 -6.31 -18.56
C GLU A 81 11.59 -5.44 -18.95
N VAL A 82 11.76 -4.10 -18.97
CA VAL A 82 10.70 -3.18 -19.43
C VAL A 82 10.41 -3.38 -20.92
N SER A 83 11.44 -3.57 -21.74
CA SER A 83 11.28 -3.80 -23.17
C SER A 83 10.62 -5.16 -23.48
N GLU A 84 10.85 -6.18 -22.65
CA GLU A 84 10.16 -7.47 -22.78
C GLU A 84 8.67 -7.35 -22.36
N LEU A 85 8.37 -6.60 -21.30
CA LEU A 85 7.00 -6.43 -20.81
C LEU A 85 6.15 -5.53 -21.72
N TYR A 86 6.78 -4.57 -22.41
CA TYR A 86 6.10 -3.55 -23.23
C TYR A 86 6.78 -3.39 -24.59
N PRO A 87 6.79 -4.42 -25.45
CA PRO A 87 7.62 -4.46 -26.68
C PRO A 87 7.20 -3.42 -27.72
N ASP A 88 5.92 -3.04 -27.77
CA ASP A 88 5.38 -2.13 -28.78
C ASP A 88 5.44 -0.66 -28.38
N ASN A 89 5.91 -0.37 -27.17
CA ASN A 89 5.92 0.97 -26.59
C ASN A 89 7.33 1.36 -26.15
N ASN A 90 7.77 2.57 -26.47
CA ASN A 90 9.06 3.08 -25.99
C ASN A 90 8.99 3.51 -24.50
N ILE A 91 8.43 2.62 -23.66
CA ILE A 91 8.13 2.89 -22.25
C ILE A 91 9.39 3.27 -21.47
N TRP A 92 10.53 2.60 -21.74
CA TRP A 92 11.75 2.91 -21.02
C TRP A 92 12.23 4.34 -21.27
N LYS A 93 12.21 4.78 -22.54
CA LYS A 93 12.56 6.17 -22.86
C LYS A 93 11.59 7.17 -22.21
N ILE A 94 10.29 6.94 -22.34
CA ILE A 94 9.26 7.80 -21.74
C ILE A 94 9.43 7.87 -20.21
N TYR A 95 9.76 6.76 -19.56
CA TYR A 95 10.07 6.72 -18.13
C TYR A 95 11.31 7.54 -17.80
N GLN A 96 12.38 7.44 -18.60
CA GLN A 96 13.60 8.23 -18.39
C GLN A 96 13.35 9.74 -18.54
N ASP A 97 12.56 10.13 -19.54
CA ASP A 97 12.20 11.54 -19.78
C ASP A 97 11.35 12.09 -18.63
N TYR A 98 10.41 11.28 -18.12
CA TYR A 98 9.65 11.61 -16.91
C TYR A 98 10.57 11.78 -15.68
N GLN A 99 11.51 10.86 -15.47
CA GLN A 99 12.48 10.97 -14.37
C GLN A 99 13.35 12.22 -14.47
N ALA A 100 13.82 12.52 -15.69
CA ALA A 100 14.59 13.74 -15.94
C ALA A 100 13.78 15.00 -15.64
N SER A 101 12.51 15.03 -16.04
CA SER A 101 11.62 16.17 -15.78
C SER A 101 11.30 16.34 -14.29
N LEU A 102 11.13 15.24 -13.54
CA LEU A 102 11.00 15.32 -12.07
C LEU A 102 12.22 15.98 -11.43
N LEU A 103 13.42 15.52 -11.79
CA LEU A 103 14.67 16.06 -11.26
C LEU A 103 14.90 17.52 -11.70
N ASN A 104 14.61 17.86 -12.95
CA ASN A 104 14.71 19.23 -13.46
C ASN A 104 13.72 20.19 -12.76
N SER A 105 12.58 19.65 -12.33
CA SER A 105 11.60 20.38 -11.51
C SER A 105 11.97 20.41 -10.01
N GLY A 106 13.16 19.93 -9.65
CA GLY A 106 13.69 19.94 -8.29
C GLY A 106 13.09 18.88 -7.37
N GLY A 107 12.48 17.81 -7.91
CA GLY A 107 11.80 16.83 -7.07
C GLY A 107 11.94 15.37 -7.50
N ILE A 108 11.37 14.53 -6.69
CA ILE A 108 11.26 13.09 -6.85
C ILE A 108 9.88 12.61 -6.38
N ASP A 109 9.47 11.42 -6.74
CA ASP A 109 8.28 10.81 -6.14
C ASP A 109 8.60 9.85 -4.97
N TYR A 110 7.57 9.30 -4.33
CA TYR A 110 7.75 8.39 -3.20
C TYR A 110 8.53 7.12 -3.53
N ASP A 111 8.30 6.54 -4.70
CA ASP A 111 8.99 5.31 -5.10
C ASP A 111 10.49 5.58 -5.32
N ASP A 112 10.85 6.78 -5.79
CA ASP A 112 12.24 7.22 -5.96
C ASP A 112 13.02 7.24 -4.65
N ILE A 113 12.38 7.51 -3.52
CA ILE A 113 13.05 7.54 -2.22
C ILE A 113 13.75 6.21 -1.95
N LEU A 114 13.09 5.09 -2.25
CA LEU A 114 13.68 3.76 -2.08
C LEU A 114 14.71 3.45 -3.15
N VAL A 115 14.40 3.72 -4.40
CA VAL A 115 15.29 3.44 -5.55
C VAL A 115 16.62 4.17 -5.38
N TYR A 116 16.59 5.45 -5.07
CA TYR A 116 17.82 6.23 -4.90
C TYR A 116 18.58 5.88 -3.61
N ALA A 117 17.87 5.63 -2.50
CA ALA A 117 18.52 5.19 -1.27
C ALA A 117 19.20 3.83 -1.44
N HIS A 118 18.53 2.89 -2.13
CA HIS A 118 19.11 1.60 -2.50
C HIS A 118 20.36 1.79 -3.37
N ARG A 119 20.28 2.62 -4.41
CA ARG A 119 21.40 2.94 -5.29
C ARG A 119 22.60 3.54 -4.51
N ILE A 120 22.36 4.48 -3.57
CA ILE A 120 23.41 5.07 -2.74
C ILE A 120 24.13 3.98 -1.93
N LEU A 121 23.38 3.08 -1.30
CA LEU A 121 23.99 2.03 -0.46
C LEU A 121 24.75 1.00 -1.30
N LEU A 122 24.36 0.75 -2.54
CA LEU A 122 25.05 -0.14 -3.46
C LEU A 122 26.35 0.48 -4.01
N THR A 123 26.30 1.77 -4.36
CA THR A 123 27.43 2.44 -5.03
C THR A 123 28.46 2.99 -4.06
N HIS A 124 28.07 3.22 -2.81
CA HIS A 124 28.93 3.84 -1.79
C HIS A 124 29.02 2.98 -0.53
N ASP A 125 29.90 1.96 -0.56
CA ASP A 125 30.07 1.01 0.55
C ASP A 125 30.39 1.69 1.89
N TRP A 126 31.12 2.82 1.89
CA TRP A 126 31.38 3.58 3.11
C TRP A 126 30.10 4.13 3.77
N ILE A 127 29.08 4.53 2.97
CA ILE A 127 27.77 4.96 3.49
C ILE A 127 27.04 3.75 4.06
N ALA A 128 27.00 2.64 3.32
CA ALA A 128 26.42 1.39 3.79
C ALA A 128 27.03 0.95 5.13
N LYS A 129 28.36 1.01 5.29
CA LYS A 129 29.06 0.71 6.54
C LYS A 129 28.61 1.61 7.70
N ILE A 130 28.40 2.91 7.49
CA ILE A 130 27.88 3.82 8.52
C ILE A 130 26.51 3.34 9.00
N TYR A 131 25.59 3.04 8.09
CA TYR A 131 24.25 2.61 8.47
C TYR A 131 24.23 1.22 9.09
N ARG A 132 25.02 0.27 8.59
CA ARG A 132 25.22 -1.07 9.18
C ARG A 132 25.84 -1.00 10.58
N SER A 133 26.72 -0.02 10.83
CA SER A 133 27.26 0.20 12.17
C SER A 133 26.21 0.73 13.15
N LYS A 134 25.27 1.53 12.67
CA LYS A 134 24.21 2.14 13.45
C LYS A 134 23.04 1.18 13.70
N TYR A 135 22.61 0.46 12.68
CA TYR A 135 21.48 -0.46 12.75
C TYR A 135 21.99 -1.90 12.90
N LYS A 136 22.08 -2.36 14.16
CA LYS A 136 22.52 -3.72 14.49
C LYS A 136 21.38 -4.73 14.50
N HIS A 137 20.17 -4.23 14.71
CA HIS A 137 18.94 -5.00 14.78
C HIS A 137 17.92 -4.32 13.85
N VAL A 138 17.30 -5.09 12.99
CA VAL A 138 16.24 -4.65 12.08
C VAL A 138 14.99 -5.44 12.37
N CYS A 139 13.86 -4.76 12.51
CA CYS A 139 12.56 -5.38 12.63
C CYS A 139 11.68 -4.84 11.50
N VAL A 140 11.06 -5.75 10.77
CA VAL A 140 10.14 -5.47 9.67
C VAL A 140 8.78 -6.02 10.06
N ASP A 141 7.80 -5.15 10.17
CA ASP A 141 6.40 -5.50 10.40
C ASP A 141 5.64 -5.51 9.07
N GLU A 142 4.51 -6.23 9.02
CA GLU A 142 3.70 -6.44 7.81
C GLU A 142 4.55 -6.90 6.60
N ALA A 143 5.48 -7.82 6.85
CA ALA A 143 6.47 -8.25 5.86
C ALA A 143 5.86 -8.88 4.61
N GLN A 144 4.60 -9.34 4.64
CA GLN A 144 3.88 -9.85 3.48
C GLN A 144 3.56 -8.75 2.44
N ASP A 145 3.61 -7.47 2.84
CA ASP A 145 3.30 -6.34 1.96
C ASP A 145 4.54 -5.72 1.31
N LEU A 146 5.71 -6.32 1.50
CA LEU A 146 6.95 -5.86 0.87
C LEU A 146 6.89 -6.00 -0.66
N ASN A 147 7.36 -4.95 -1.36
CA ASN A 147 7.72 -5.03 -2.77
C ASN A 147 9.23 -5.27 -2.94
N LYS A 148 9.68 -5.53 -4.17
CA LYS A 148 11.09 -5.84 -4.46
C LYS A 148 12.04 -4.73 -4.00
N ALA A 149 11.73 -3.48 -4.31
CA ALA A 149 12.59 -2.35 -3.92
C ALA A 149 12.76 -2.24 -2.41
N GLN A 150 11.69 -2.49 -1.64
CA GLN A 150 11.75 -2.49 -0.18
C GLN A 150 12.58 -3.66 0.34
N TYR A 151 12.37 -4.86 -0.19
CA TYR A 151 13.11 -6.04 0.21
C TYR A 151 14.62 -5.89 -0.10
N GLU A 152 14.98 -5.50 -1.32
CA GLU A 152 16.36 -5.30 -1.73
C GLU A 152 17.05 -4.17 -0.93
N PHE A 153 16.32 -3.09 -0.63
CA PHE A 153 16.82 -2.04 0.25
C PHE A 153 17.15 -2.58 1.65
N ILE A 154 16.27 -3.40 2.24
CA ILE A 154 16.50 -4.05 3.55
C ILE A 154 17.73 -4.95 3.48
N LYS A 155 17.84 -5.77 2.44
CA LYS A 155 18.94 -6.69 2.21
C LYS A 155 20.29 -5.96 2.15
N VAL A 156 20.39 -4.90 1.36
CA VAL A 156 21.59 -4.07 1.24
C VAL A 156 21.91 -3.34 2.55
N LEU A 157 20.89 -2.84 3.25
CA LEU A 157 21.04 -2.18 4.55
C LEU A 157 21.60 -3.14 5.61
N CYS A 158 21.11 -4.38 5.65
CA CYS A 158 21.57 -5.41 6.58
C CYS A 158 23.00 -5.86 6.26
N GLY A 159 23.28 -6.18 5.00
CA GLY A 159 24.56 -6.78 4.60
C GLY A 159 24.90 -8.01 5.44
N ASP A 160 26.16 -8.43 5.41
CA ASP A 160 26.64 -9.63 6.11
C ASP A 160 26.96 -9.41 7.60
N VAL A 161 26.80 -8.18 8.11
CA VAL A 161 27.22 -7.78 9.46
C VAL A 161 26.07 -7.50 10.42
N ILE A 162 24.83 -7.72 9.99
CA ILE A 162 23.65 -7.55 10.84
C ILE A 162 23.69 -8.54 12.01
N LYS A 163 23.37 -8.06 13.22
CA LYS A 163 23.31 -8.95 14.40
C LYS A 163 22.02 -9.73 14.45
N SER A 164 20.91 -9.12 14.10
CA SER A 164 19.64 -9.78 13.97
C SER A 164 18.71 -9.05 13.02
N ILE A 165 17.92 -9.82 12.31
CA ILE A 165 16.78 -9.34 11.53
C ILE A 165 15.56 -10.15 11.94
N LEU A 166 14.46 -9.46 12.20
CA LEU A 166 13.16 -10.05 12.50
C LEU A 166 12.17 -9.55 11.45
N MET A 167 11.51 -10.46 10.78
CA MET A 167 10.34 -10.17 9.95
C MET A 167 9.09 -10.75 10.57
N VAL A 168 8.05 -9.95 10.67
CA VAL A 168 6.74 -10.34 11.19
C VAL A 168 5.70 -10.04 10.11
N GLY A 169 4.79 -10.99 9.89
CA GLY A 169 3.75 -10.84 8.89
C GLY A 169 2.84 -12.05 8.80
N ASP A 170 1.72 -11.89 8.12
CA ASP A 170 0.80 -12.98 7.78
C ASP A 170 0.64 -13.06 6.25
N PRO A 171 1.21 -14.08 5.60
CA PRO A 171 1.12 -14.25 4.14
C PRO A 171 -0.30 -14.26 3.58
N ASN A 172 -1.31 -14.49 4.44
CA ASN A 172 -2.71 -14.56 4.05
C ASN A 172 -3.43 -13.22 4.14
N GLN A 173 -2.78 -12.23 4.75
CA GLN A 173 -3.25 -10.84 4.82
C GLN A 173 -2.65 -9.96 3.73
N MET A 174 -1.88 -10.51 2.79
CA MET A 174 -1.33 -9.78 1.65
C MET A 174 -2.47 -9.31 0.73
N ILE A 175 -2.78 -8.02 0.79
CA ILE A 175 -3.84 -7.37 0.00
C ILE A 175 -3.29 -6.33 -0.99
N TYR A 176 -2.00 -6.05 -0.98
CA TYR A 176 -1.35 -5.03 -1.80
C TYR A 176 -0.61 -5.60 -3.03
N GLY A 177 -1.00 -6.78 -3.51
CA GLY A 177 -0.40 -7.40 -4.71
C GLY A 177 -0.45 -6.49 -5.96
N PHE A 178 -1.46 -5.63 -6.07
CA PHE A 178 -1.56 -4.64 -7.15
C PHE A 178 -0.47 -3.54 -7.08
N ASN A 179 0.20 -3.39 -5.94
CA ASN A 179 1.32 -2.47 -5.73
C ASN A 179 2.70 -3.14 -5.89
N GLY A 180 2.77 -4.36 -6.45
CA GLY A 180 4.00 -5.13 -6.58
C GLY A 180 4.45 -5.82 -5.29
N SER A 181 3.62 -5.84 -4.24
CA SER A 181 3.89 -6.63 -3.04
C SER A 181 3.76 -8.12 -3.35
N SER A 182 4.71 -8.92 -2.87
CA SER A 182 4.64 -10.37 -2.94
C SER A 182 5.03 -10.99 -1.60
N LYS A 183 4.23 -11.96 -1.18
CA LYS A 183 4.57 -12.80 -0.02
C LYS A 183 5.87 -13.57 -0.19
N ASP A 184 6.36 -13.72 -1.42
CA ASP A 184 7.56 -14.49 -1.73
C ASP A 184 8.80 -13.86 -1.09
N TYR A 185 8.85 -12.50 -0.99
CA TYR A 185 9.93 -11.81 -0.28
C TYR A 185 10.01 -12.20 1.20
N PHE A 186 8.88 -12.51 1.82
CA PHE A 186 8.80 -12.95 3.21
C PHE A 186 8.92 -14.48 3.36
N CYS A 187 8.24 -15.25 2.48
CA CYS A 187 8.12 -16.70 2.62
C CYS A 187 9.26 -17.48 1.96
N GLU A 188 9.92 -16.92 0.94
CA GLU A 188 10.92 -17.62 0.13
C GLU A 188 12.26 -16.89 0.16
N ASP A 189 12.31 -15.63 -0.31
CA ASP A 189 13.56 -14.90 -0.47
C ASP A 189 14.24 -14.64 0.87
N PHE A 190 13.47 -14.21 1.89
CA PHE A 190 14.00 -13.99 3.24
C PHE A 190 14.57 -15.28 3.85
N ILE A 191 13.91 -16.40 3.63
CA ILE A 191 14.38 -17.70 4.13
C ILE A 191 15.70 -18.10 3.45
N ASN A 192 15.79 -17.89 2.13
CA ASN A 192 16.97 -18.21 1.35
C ASN A 192 18.16 -17.29 1.64
N ASP A 193 17.90 -16.00 1.89
CA ASP A 193 18.95 -14.99 2.09
C ASP A 193 19.48 -14.96 3.53
N PHE A 194 18.63 -15.21 4.54
CA PHE A 194 18.98 -14.99 5.95
C PHE A 194 18.89 -16.25 6.82
N PHE A 195 18.38 -17.36 6.34
CA PHE A 195 18.25 -18.64 7.07
C PHE A 195 17.61 -18.47 8.46
N PRO A 196 16.43 -17.84 8.60
CA PRO A 196 15.84 -17.48 9.87
C PRO A 196 15.29 -18.70 10.61
N ASN A 197 15.21 -18.60 11.94
CA ASN A 197 14.31 -19.45 12.71
C ASN A 197 12.87 -18.99 12.50
N GLN A 198 11.97 -19.92 12.21
CA GLN A 198 10.56 -19.62 11.96
C GLN A 198 9.71 -19.95 13.19
N PHE A 199 8.79 -19.05 13.51
CA PHE A 199 7.85 -19.19 14.60
C PHE A 199 6.45 -18.81 14.14
N GLU A 200 5.44 -19.50 14.63
CA GLU A 200 4.04 -19.15 14.39
C GLU A 200 3.39 -18.66 15.67
N LEU A 201 2.67 -17.51 15.57
CA LEU A 201 1.81 -17.00 16.64
C LEU A 201 0.36 -17.29 16.24
N LYS A 202 -0.28 -18.22 16.95
CA LYS A 202 -1.65 -18.66 16.63
C LYS A 202 -2.70 -18.07 17.55
N GLU A 203 -2.35 -17.76 18.81
CA GLU A 203 -3.29 -17.20 19.78
C GLU A 203 -3.75 -15.82 19.33
N ASN A 204 -5.06 -15.66 19.16
CA ASN A 204 -5.67 -14.40 18.80
C ASN A 204 -6.17 -13.68 20.06
N TYR A 205 -5.50 -12.60 20.41
CA TYR A 205 -5.83 -11.74 21.58
C TYR A 205 -6.76 -10.57 21.21
N ARG A 206 -7.09 -10.40 19.95
CA ARG A 206 -7.88 -9.27 19.44
C ARG A 206 -9.36 -9.58 19.33
N SER A 207 -9.67 -10.78 18.87
CA SER A 207 -11.02 -11.10 18.38
C SER A 207 -11.78 -11.99 19.35
N ALA A 208 -13.11 -11.82 19.39
CA ALA A 208 -14.00 -12.76 20.08
C ALA A 208 -13.94 -14.16 19.44
N LYS A 209 -14.23 -15.19 20.25
CA LYS A 209 -14.16 -16.62 19.84
C LYS A 209 -14.98 -16.95 18.61
N ALA A 210 -16.19 -16.38 18.50
CA ALA A 210 -17.04 -16.60 17.32
C ALA A 210 -16.40 -16.11 16.01
N ILE A 211 -15.63 -15.00 16.05
CA ILE A 211 -14.91 -14.48 14.89
C ILE A 211 -13.75 -15.42 14.53
N ILE A 212 -12.99 -15.90 15.52
CA ILE A 212 -11.90 -16.86 15.32
C ILE A 212 -12.44 -18.16 14.70
N ARG A 213 -13.57 -18.67 15.18
CA ARG A 213 -14.22 -19.87 14.61
C ARG A 213 -14.67 -19.63 13.18
N ALA A 214 -15.21 -18.46 12.86
CA ALA A 214 -15.60 -18.11 11.50
C ALA A 214 -14.39 -18.04 10.57
N ALA A 215 -13.29 -17.41 11.01
CA ALA A 215 -12.04 -17.36 10.26
C ALA A 215 -11.45 -18.77 10.03
N ASN A 216 -11.47 -19.63 11.06
CA ASN A 216 -11.01 -21.00 10.95
C ASN A 216 -11.89 -21.90 10.05
N LYS A 217 -13.13 -21.52 9.74
CA LYS A 217 -13.92 -22.19 8.69
C LYS A 217 -13.37 -21.93 7.30
N LEU A 218 -12.84 -20.73 7.05
CA LEU A 218 -12.18 -20.40 5.79
C LEU A 218 -10.78 -21.00 5.73
N ARG A 219 -10.08 -21.03 6.86
CA ARG A 219 -8.71 -21.52 6.96
C ARG A 219 -8.52 -22.33 8.26
N PRO A 220 -8.70 -23.64 8.21
CA PRO A 220 -8.62 -24.49 9.39
C PRO A 220 -7.27 -24.39 10.13
N GLY A 221 -7.32 -24.16 11.44
CA GLY A 221 -6.16 -24.13 12.31
C GLY A 221 -5.25 -22.91 12.19
N SER A 222 -5.70 -21.86 11.52
CA SER A 222 -4.92 -20.62 11.36
C SER A 222 -4.83 -19.78 12.64
N GLN A 223 -5.84 -19.87 13.52
CA GLN A 223 -5.92 -19.10 14.75
C GLN A 223 -6.39 -19.97 15.91
N ALA A 224 -5.85 -19.69 17.11
CA ALA A 224 -6.27 -20.35 18.36
C ALA A 224 -7.05 -19.34 19.24
N GLU A 225 -8.11 -19.86 19.86
CA GLU A 225 -8.87 -19.13 20.88
C GLU A 225 -8.08 -19.06 22.18
N ILE A 226 -8.22 -17.96 22.91
CA ILE A 226 -7.73 -17.83 24.29
C ILE A 226 -8.90 -17.98 25.26
N ASP A 227 -8.65 -18.56 26.42
CA ASP A 227 -9.71 -18.95 27.36
C ASP A 227 -10.57 -17.78 27.83
N TYR A 228 -9.94 -16.64 28.09
CA TYR A 228 -10.59 -15.43 28.61
C TYR A 228 -11.16 -14.48 27.52
N ALA A 229 -11.07 -14.83 26.23
CA ALA A 229 -11.73 -14.05 25.19
C ALA A 229 -13.25 -14.16 25.29
N LEU A 230 -13.94 -13.06 24.99
CA LEU A 230 -15.39 -13.03 24.90
C LEU A 230 -15.91 -14.01 23.84
N GLU A 231 -17.12 -14.51 24.05
CA GLU A 231 -17.74 -15.40 23.05
C GLU A 231 -18.02 -14.65 21.76
N GLY A 232 -18.65 -13.50 21.81
CA GLY A 232 -19.03 -12.70 20.66
C GLY A 232 -20.06 -13.37 19.76
N GLY A 233 -20.35 -12.75 18.61
CA GLY A 233 -21.31 -13.31 17.65
C GLY A 233 -20.90 -13.07 16.20
N VAL A 234 -21.29 -13.97 15.31
CA VAL A 234 -21.17 -13.83 13.85
C VAL A 234 -22.53 -14.15 13.23
N ARG A 235 -23.04 -13.22 12.44
CA ARG A 235 -24.29 -13.38 11.69
C ARG A 235 -24.01 -13.23 10.20
N ILE A 236 -24.54 -14.14 9.40
CA ILE A 236 -24.52 -14.08 7.94
C ILE A 236 -25.96 -13.86 7.48
N SER A 237 -26.18 -12.89 6.60
CA SER A 237 -27.49 -12.57 6.05
C SER A 237 -27.37 -12.35 4.55
N GLU A 238 -28.42 -12.73 3.83
CA GLU A 238 -28.59 -12.51 2.38
C GLU A 238 -29.81 -11.64 2.19
N PHE A 239 -29.75 -10.70 1.26
CA PHE A 239 -30.81 -9.73 1.01
C PHE A 239 -31.24 -9.75 -0.45
N ALA A 240 -32.50 -9.42 -0.72
CA ALA A 240 -33.03 -9.35 -2.05
C ALA A 240 -32.61 -8.06 -2.79
N SER A 241 -32.28 -7.00 -2.06
CA SER A 241 -31.89 -5.72 -2.63
C SER A 241 -30.83 -5.02 -1.74
N GLU A 242 -30.11 -4.06 -2.33
CA GLU A 242 -29.18 -3.19 -1.61
C GLU A 242 -29.91 -2.28 -0.60
N GLU A 243 -31.18 -1.96 -0.86
CA GLU A 243 -32.03 -1.21 0.05
C GLU A 243 -32.32 -2.01 1.32
N ASP A 244 -32.74 -3.27 1.17
CA ASP A 244 -33.03 -4.16 2.32
C ASP A 244 -31.78 -4.40 3.17
N GLU A 245 -30.61 -4.52 2.53
CA GLU A 245 -29.33 -4.61 3.22
C GLU A 245 -29.05 -3.34 4.03
N ALA A 246 -29.16 -2.16 3.41
CA ALA A 246 -28.91 -0.88 4.07
C ALA A 246 -29.85 -0.65 5.26
N ASP A 247 -31.13 -0.93 5.10
CA ASP A 247 -32.14 -0.80 6.16
C ASP A 247 -31.82 -1.74 7.33
N THR A 248 -31.41 -2.97 7.04
CA THR A 248 -31.03 -3.95 8.08
C THR A 248 -29.77 -3.53 8.82
N VAL A 249 -28.76 -3.00 8.12
CA VAL A 249 -27.54 -2.47 8.74
C VAL A 249 -27.87 -1.33 9.68
N VAL A 250 -28.69 -0.37 9.23
CA VAL A 250 -29.12 0.78 10.06
C VAL A 250 -29.96 0.33 11.27
N ALA A 251 -30.87 -0.61 11.08
CA ALA A 251 -31.64 -1.17 12.21
C ALA A 251 -30.73 -1.88 13.21
N THR A 252 -29.73 -2.60 12.76
CA THR A 252 -28.74 -3.26 13.62
C THR A 252 -27.91 -2.23 14.40
N ILE A 253 -27.45 -1.15 13.75
CA ILE A 253 -26.73 -0.06 14.44
C ILE A 253 -27.59 0.55 15.54
N LYS A 254 -28.85 0.88 15.24
CA LYS A 254 -29.78 1.45 16.24
C LYS A 254 -29.99 0.50 17.42
N HIS A 255 -30.24 -0.76 17.15
CA HIS A 255 -30.42 -1.78 18.18
C HIS A 255 -29.20 -1.88 19.11
N LEU A 256 -27.99 -1.94 18.52
CA LEU A 256 -26.75 -2.00 19.28
C LEU A 256 -26.58 -0.74 20.16
N LEU A 257 -26.89 0.46 19.65
CA LEU A 257 -26.80 1.70 20.42
C LEU A 257 -27.80 1.74 21.60
N GLU A 258 -28.96 1.10 21.45
CA GLU A 258 -29.95 0.99 22.54
C GLU A 258 -29.46 0.08 23.68
N LEU A 259 -28.68 -0.96 23.36
CA LEU A 259 -28.11 -1.88 24.36
C LEU A 259 -27.09 -1.20 25.27
N LYS A 260 -26.32 -0.22 24.77
CA LYS A 260 -25.24 0.52 25.44
C LYS A 260 -24.09 -0.33 25.95
N VAL A 261 -24.38 -1.48 26.56
CA VAL A 261 -23.43 -2.49 27.06
C VAL A 261 -24.03 -3.86 26.77
N HIS A 262 -23.19 -4.83 26.45
CA HIS A 262 -23.58 -6.22 26.24
C HIS A 262 -22.47 -7.15 26.68
N ASP A 263 -22.80 -8.27 27.33
CA ASP A 263 -21.83 -9.20 27.93
C ASP A 263 -20.87 -9.84 26.91
N GLU A 264 -21.27 -9.89 25.63
CA GLU A 264 -20.47 -10.44 24.53
C GLU A 264 -19.69 -9.37 23.72
N ILE A 265 -19.76 -8.09 24.15
CA ILE A 265 -19.10 -6.94 23.49
C ILE A 265 -18.22 -6.25 24.52
N GLU A 266 -16.95 -6.08 24.17
CA GLU A 266 -15.99 -5.41 25.05
C GLU A 266 -16.23 -3.89 25.08
N GLY A 267 -16.42 -3.35 26.27
CA GLY A 267 -16.61 -1.92 26.51
C GLY A 267 -17.98 -1.38 26.13
N ASP A 268 -18.08 -0.04 26.08
CA ASP A 268 -19.31 0.65 25.75
C ASP A 268 -19.61 0.58 24.24
N ILE A 269 -20.86 0.33 23.91
CA ILE A 269 -21.33 0.31 22.50
C ILE A 269 -21.57 1.74 22.04
N SER A 270 -20.75 2.19 21.09
CA SER A 270 -20.86 3.52 20.50
C SER A 270 -20.56 3.48 18.99
N LEU A 271 -20.97 4.53 18.25
CA LEU A 271 -20.69 4.63 16.83
C LEU A 271 -19.19 4.61 16.51
N ASN A 272 -18.33 5.06 17.43
CA ASN A 272 -16.87 5.04 17.23
C ASN A 272 -16.28 3.62 17.21
N ASN A 273 -17.03 2.65 17.74
CA ASN A 273 -16.63 1.24 17.81
C ASN A 273 -17.25 0.40 16.67
N MET A 274 -18.00 1.05 15.76
CA MET A 274 -18.66 0.39 14.65
C MET A 274 -17.99 0.74 13.33
N VAL A 275 -17.79 -0.27 12.48
CA VAL A 275 -17.23 -0.10 11.15
C VAL A 275 -18.05 -0.92 10.14
N VAL A 276 -18.32 -0.35 8.97
CA VAL A 276 -18.85 -1.07 7.82
C VAL A 276 -17.77 -1.12 6.76
N ILE A 277 -17.46 -2.33 6.30
CA ILE A 277 -16.44 -2.59 5.30
C ILE A 277 -17.11 -3.05 4.02
N GLY A 278 -16.76 -2.47 2.89
CA GLY A 278 -17.23 -2.85 1.57
C GLY A 278 -16.09 -2.99 0.57
N ARG A 279 -16.32 -3.75 -0.48
CA ARG A 279 -15.30 -4.03 -1.51
C ARG A 279 -14.83 -2.78 -2.26
N ASN A 280 -15.72 -1.81 -2.45
CA ASN A 280 -15.43 -0.54 -3.09
C ASN A 280 -16.43 0.54 -2.62
N ARG A 281 -16.16 1.79 -2.98
CA ARG A 281 -16.98 2.93 -2.54
C ARG A 281 -18.43 2.88 -3.07
N PHE A 282 -18.65 2.27 -4.22
CA PHE A 282 -19.96 2.32 -4.87
C PHE A 282 -21.01 1.52 -4.11
N VAL A 283 -20.61 0.46 -3.40
CA VAL A 283 -21.53 -0.37 -2.60
C VAL A 283 -22.13 0.37 -1.39
N PHE A 284 -21.56 1.52 -0.99
CA PHE A 284 -22.09 2.28 0.14
C PHE A 284 -23.22 3.27 -0.22
N GLY A 285 -23.53 3.46 -1.50
CA GLY A 285 -24.46 4.50 -1.93
C GLY A 285 -25.84 4.44 -1.26
N LYS A 286 -26.42 3.25 -1.14
CA LYS A 286 -27.70 3.04 -0.48
C LYS A 286 -27.59 3.19 1.04
N LEU A 287 -26.53 2.64 1.62
CA LEU A 287 -26.27 2.76 3.05
C LEU A 287 -26.03 4.22 3.48
N GLU A 288 -25.25 4.99 2.72
CA GLU A 288 -25.05 6.42 3.02
C GLU A 288 -26.36 7.20 3.02
N LYS A 289 -27.25 6.91 2.08
CA LYS A 289 -28.58 7.50 2.02
C LYS A 289 -29.40 7.15 3.27
N CYS A 290 -29.47 5.86 3.59
CA CYS A 290 -30.22 5.36 4.75
C CYS A 290 -29.68 5.91 6.08
N LEU A 291 -28.33 6.00 6.26
CA LEU A 291 -27.71 6.61 7.44
C LEU A 291 -28.09 8.09 7.58
N LYS A 292 -28.09 8.87 6.49
CA LYS A 292 -28.49 10.29 6.49
C LYS A 292 -29.95 10.46 6.85
N GLU A 293 -30.85 9.68 6.26
CA GLU A 293 -32.30 9.71 6.54
C GLU A 293 -32.60 9.37 8.01
N ASN A 294 -31.77 8.55 8.62
CA ASN A 294 -31.88 8.14 10.02
C ASN A 294 -31.01 9.00 10.98
N LEU A 295 -30.40 10.08 10.50
CA LEU A 295 -29.56 11.00 11.28
C LEU A 295 -28.41 10.32 12.03
N ILE A 296 -27.84 9.24 11.46
CA ILE A 296 -26.68 8.55 12.02
C ILE A 296 -25.42 9.16 11.40
N PRO A 297 -24.55 9.79 12.21
CA PRO A 297 -23.30 10.34 11.72
C PRO A 297 -22.34 9.24 11.31
N TYR A 298 -21.64 9.44 10.19
CA TYR A 298 -20.61 8.53 9.70
C TYR A 298 -19.47 9.29 9.04
N SER A 299 -18.32 8.67 8.94
CA SER A 299 -17.20 9.14 8.13
C SER A 299 -16.80 8.08 7.11
N LEU A 300 -16.63 8.50 5.87
CA LEU A 300 -16.00 7.67 4.86
C LEU A 300 -14.49 7.86 4.98
N ARG A 301 -13.80 6.84 5.44
CA ARG A 301 -12.38 6.75 5.16
C ARG A 301 -12.25 6.47 3.65
N LYS A 302 -11.80 7.45 2.89
CA LYS A 302 -11.20 7.15 1.60
C LYS A 302 -10.08 6.18 1.94
N GLY A 303 -10.15 4.98 1.37
CA GLY A 303 -8.96 4.13 1.36
C GLY A 303 -7.86 5.03 0.86
N GLU A 304 -6.87 5.30 1.68
CA GLU A 304 -5.61 5.80 1.21
C GLU A 304 -5.28 4.82 0.09
N ARG A 305 -5.14 5.32 -1.14
CA ARG A 305 -4.41 4.54 -2.13
C ARG A 305 -3.11 4.32 -1.40
N ALA A 306 -2.84 3.05 -1.05
CA ALA A 306 -1.58 2.71 -0.43
C ALA A 306 -0.51 3.27 -1.34
N LEU A 307 0.17 4.26 -0.81
CA LEU A 307 1.27 4.95 -1.45
C LEU A 307 2.39 3.97 -1.75
#